data_65e3f97068c270b5d6270d67b713dc33
#
_entry.id   65e3f97068c270b5d6270d67b713dc33
#
_cell.length_a   1.000
_cell.length_b   1.000
_cell.length_c   1.000
_cell.angle_alpha   90.00
_cell.angle_beta   90.00
_cell.angle_gamma   90.00
#
_symmetry.space_group_name_H-M   'P 1'
#
loop_
_entity.id
_entity.type
_entity.pdbx_description
1 polymer ?
#
loop_
_entity_poly.entity_id
_entity_poly.type
_entity_poly.pdbx_seq_one_letter_code
_entity_poly.pdbx_strand_id
1 'polypeptide(L)'
;KLLRLDSISMVNYRFIEPEIIKKFDTPILLEEKEKAINRLKKENASAKNYLLYGGVLFTILSLFSFYVYRQKVVFKKRFNSLLNQSHSTGQKSKIIISEEIVEGILLKLSEFEENNGFRNPDISLNYLSKKFETNSTYLSKVLNVYKEKNFSQYLNELRVDYAIQEIKDSPNFRKYSIEAIANECGYKNATSFSRAFYKKTGIYPSFFVQQLNKKIT
;
A
#
# COMPACT_ATOMS: atom_id res chain seq x y z
N LYS A 1 73.84 -68.52 -9.97
CA LYS A 1 73.15 -67.94 -11.16
C LYS A 1 71.80 -67.21 -10.75
N LEU A 2 71.04 -67.70 -9.78
CA LEU A 2 69.84 -67.11 -9.29
C LEU A 2 70.06 -65.75 -8.58
N LEU A 3 71.06 -65.58 -7.74
CA LEU A 3 71.36 -64.35 -7.01
C LEU A 3 71.76 -63.16 -7.93
N ARG A 4 72.27 -63.41 -9.13
CA ARG A 4 72.54 -62.35 -10.11
C ARG A 4 71.31 -61.85 -10.81
N LEU A 5 70.32 -62.69 -11.03
CA LEU A 5 69.02 -62.28 -11.63
C LEU A 5 68.19 -61.42 -10.69
N ASP A 6 68.24 -61.74 -9.39
CA ASP A 6 67.51 -60.93 -8.38
C ASP A 6 68.08 -59.52 -8.23
N SER A 7 69.45 -59.40 -8.27
CA SER A 7 70.05 -58.06 -8.17
C SER A 7 69.84 -57.18 -9.40
N ILE A 8 69.77 -57.81 -10.59
CA ILE A 8 69.48 -57.10 -11.84
C ILE A 8 67.96 -56.68 -11.90
N SER A 9 67.06 -57.51 -11.40
CA SER A 9 65.69 -57.19 -11.31
C SER A 9 65.39 -56.06 -10.31
N MET A 10 66.06 -56.10 -9.13
CA MET A 10 65.87 -54.99 -8.14
C MET A 10 66.45 -53.65 -8.62
N VAL A 11 67.54 -53.64 -9.37
CA VAL A 11 68.13 -52.43 -9.95
C VAL A 11 67.20 -51.87 -11.02
N ASN A 12 66.60 -52.71 -11.88
CA ASN A 12 65.68 -52.31 -12.88
C ASN A 12 64.38 -51.76 -12.25
N TYR A 13 63.89 -52.37 -11.18
CA TYR A 13 62.70 -51.86 -10.45
C TYR A 13 62.96 -50.46 -9.85
N ARG A 14 64.16 -50.19 -9.32
CA ARG A 14 64.52 -48.87 -8.77
C ARG A 14 64.48 -47.73 -9.81
N PHE A 15 64.83 -48.05 -11.06
CA PHE A 15 64.87 -47.07 -12.14
C PHE A 15 63.53 -46.93 -12.90
N ILE A 16 62.77 -48.00 -12.99
CA ILE A 16 61.49 -48.03 -13.72
C ILE A 16 60.37 -47.37 -12.91
N GLU A 17 60.33 -47.56 -11.59
CA GLU A 17 59.29 -47.03 -10.70
C GLU A 17 59.16 -45.48 -10.72
N PRO A 18 60.26 -44.72 -10.58
CA PRO A 18 60.18 -43.25 -10.64
C PRO A 18 59.82 -42.72 -12.03
N GLU A 19 60.20 -43.39 -13.09
CA GLU A 19 59.93 -42.98 -14.47
C GLU A 19 58.50 -43.30 -14.86
N ILE A 20 57.97 -44.41 -14.41
CA ILE A 20 56.56 -44.78 -14.59
C ILE A 20 55.66 -43.79 -13.82
N ILE A 21 55.93 -43.49 -12.56
CA ILE A 21 55.22 -42.51 -11.74
C ILE A 21 55.27 -41.16 -12.43
N LYS A 22 56.39 -40.71 -12.92
CA LYS A 22 56.54 -39.41 -13.57
C LYS A 22 55.83 -39.34 -14.91
N LYS A 23 55.73 -40.43 -15.64
CA LYS A 23 55.12 -40.45 -16.99
C LYS A 23 53.64 -40.75 -17.01
N PHE A 24 53.13 -41.52 -16.08
CA PHE A 24 51.71 -41.97 -16.06
C PHE A 24 50.91 -41.45 -14.85
N ASP A 25 51.45 -41.54 -13.64
CA ASP A 25 50.71 -41.18 -12.43
C ASP A 25 50.64 -39.66 -12.22
N THR A 26 51.74 -38.93 -12.50
CA THR A 26 51.74 -37.48 -12.33
C THR A 26 50.73 -36.75 -13.23
N PRO A 27 50.63 -37.06 -14.53
CA PRO A 27 49.62 -36.37 -15.37
C PRO A 27 48.19 -36.72 -14.96
N ILE A 28 47.91 -37.96 -14.54
CA ILE A 28 46.59 -38.37 -14.06
C ILE A 28 46.23 -37.62 -12.78
N LEU A 29 47.13 -37.54 -11.84
CA LEU A 29 46.97 -36.83 -10.58
C LEU A 29 46.82 -35.30 -10.77
N LEU A 30 47.52 -34.73 -11.75
CA LEU A 30 47.37 -33.33 -12.14
C LEU A 30 45.98 -33.07 -12.72
N GLU A 31 45.49 -33.94 -13.61
CA GLU A 31 44.17 -33.83 -14.21
C GLU A 31 43.06 -33.93 -13.14
N GLU A 32 43.16 -34.84 -12.18
CA GLU A 32 42.25 -34.96 -11.05
C GLU A 32 42.25 -33.70 -10.17
N LYS A 33 43.44 -33.16 -9.85
CA LYS A 33 43.56 -31.91 -9.10
C LYS A 33 42.97 -30.73 -9.85
N GLU A 34 43.19 -30.60 -11.14
CA GLU A 34 42.58 -29.56 -11.96
C GLU A 34 41.04 -29.67 -12.00
N LYS A 35 40.50 -30.87 -12.15
CA LYS A 35 39.07 -31.13 -12.08
C LYS A 35 38.51 -30.73 -10.70
N ALA A 36 39.18 -31.07 -9.61
CA ALA A 36 38.76 -30.69 -8.26
C ALA A 36 38.81 -29.19 -8.05
N ILE A 37 39.88 -28.51 -8.49
CA ILE A 37 39.99 -27.05 -8.42
C ILE A 37 38.91 -26.36 -9.23
N ASN A 38 38.61 -26.87 -10.43
CA ASN A 38 37.58 -26.30 -11.28
C ASN A 38 36.15 -26.48 -10.69
N ARG A 39 35.87 -27.62 -10.05
CA ARG A 39 34.62 -27.83 -9.28
C ARG A 39 34.52 -26.85 -8.12
N LEU A 40 35.55 -26.72 -7.29
CA LEU A 40 35.57 -25.78 -6.18
C LEU A 40 35.41 -24.31 -6.63
N LYS A 41 36.07 -23.94 -7.74
CA LYS A 41 35.89 -22.59 -8.34
C LYS A 41 34.46 -22.34 -8.78
N LYS A 42 33.80 -23.34 -9.40
CA LYS A 42 32.43 -23.24 -9.85
C LYS A 42 31.43 -23.15 -8.67
N GLU A 43 31.64 -23.97 -7.64
CA GLU A 43 30.84 -23.90 -6.41
C GLU A 43 30.99 -22.56 -5.68
N ASN A 44 32.24 -22.07 -5.60
CA ASN A 44 32.52 -20.78 -4.96
C ASN A 44 31.94 -19.59 -5.75
N ALA A 45 31.92 -19.68 -7.08
CA ALA A 45 31.30 -18.66 -7.93
C ALA A 45 29.78 -18.65 -7.76
N SER A 46 29.15 -19.81 -7.69
CA SER A 46 27.70 -19.89 -7.44
C SER A 46 27.34 -19.39 -6.04
N ALA A 47 28.10 -19.75 -5.01
CA ALA A 47 27.90 -19.26 -3.65
C ALA A 47 28.01 -17.73 -3.55
N LYS A 48 29.01 -17.13 -4.23
CA LYS A 48 29.15 -15.67 -4.32
C LYS A 48 27.93 -15.02 -4.98
N ASN A 49 27.39 -15.61 -6.04
CA ASN A 49 26.21 -15.10 -6.71
C ASN A 49 24.97 -15.17 -5.81
N TYR A 50 24.77 -16.25 -5.07
CA TYR A 50 23.66 -16.35 -4.09
C TYR A 50 23.78 -15.32 -2.97
N LEU A 51 24.98 -15.05 -2.47
CA LEU A 51 25.21 -14.00 -1.48
C LEU A 51 24.93 -12.61 -2.04
N LEU A 52 25.28 -12.35 -3.31
CA LEU A 52 24.98 -11.10 -4.00
C LEU A 52 23.46 -10.91 -4.17
N TYR A 53 22.74 -11.90 -4.69
CA TYR A 53 21.28 -11.83 -4.86
C TYR A 53 20.56 -11.75 -3.52
N GLY A 54 21.01 -12.50 -2.51
CA GLY A 54 20.48 -12.41 -1.15
C GLY A 54 20.68 -11.02 -0.54
N GLY A 55 21.86 -10.43 -0.73
CA GLY A 55 22.16 -9.07 -0.28
C GLY A 55 21.29 -8.01 -0.94
N VAL A 56 21.11 -8.11 -2.27
CA VAL A 56 20.22 -7.19 -3.02
C VAL A 56 18.76 -7.33 -2.55
N LEU A 57 18.28 -8.55 -2.38
CA LEU A 57 16.92 -8.79 -1.89
C LEU A 57 16.73 -8.21 -0.48
N PHE A 58 17.70 -8.43 0.40
CA PHE A 58 17.67 -7.89 1.76
C PHE A 58 17.66 -6.37 1.79
N THR A 59 18.43 -5.69 0.93
CA THR A 59 18.41 -4.22 0.84
C THR A 59 17.07 -3.70 0.34
N ILE A 60 16.45 -4.35 -0.64
CA ILE A 60 15.10 -3.99 -1.14
C ILE A 60 14.05 -4.13 -0.03
N LEU A 61 14.06 -5.24 0.70
CA LEU A 61 13.14 -5.47 1.81
C LEU A 61 13.35 -4.46 2.96
N SER A 62 14.61 -4.12 3.25
CA SER A 62 14.94 -3.11 4.26
C SER A 62 14.45 -1.72 3.87
N LEU A 63 14.65 -1.31 2.62
CA LEU A 63 14.14 -0.04 2.10
C LEU A 63 12.61 -0.01 2.10
N PHE A 64 11.96 -1.10 1.72
CA PHE A 64 10.50 -1.21 1.77
C PHE A 64 9.97 -1.12 3.21
N SER A 65 10.60 -1.83 4.15
CA SER A 65 10.26 -1.75 5.58
C SER A 65 10.44 -0.34 6.13
N PHE A 66 11.55 0.33 5.76
CA PHE A 66 11.82 1.73 6.15
C PHE A 66 10.78 2.69 5.54
N TYR A 67 10.38 2.48 4.29
CA TYR A 67 9.34 3.27 3.63
C TYR A 67 8.00 3.15 4.37
N VAL A 68 7.58 1.91 4.70
CA VAL A 68 6.34 1.68 5.46
C VAL A 68 6.42 2.27 6.87
N TYR A 69 7.58 2.14 7.53
CA TYR A 69 7.81 2.76 8.84
C TYR A 69 7.72 4.29 8.78
N ARG A 70 8.36 4.92 7.79
CA ARG A 70 8.25 6.38 7.58
C ARG A 70 6.82 6.82 7.33
N GLN A 71 6.04 6.10 6.55
CA GLN A 71 4.60 6.38 6.38
C GLN A 71 3.87 6.38 7.73
N LYS A 72 4.04 5.34 8.54
CA LYS A 72 3.42 5.27 9.88
C LYS A 72 3.81 6.44 10.78
N VAL A 73 5.08 6.83 10.77
CA VAL A 73 5.58 7.98 11.56
C VAL A 73 4.99 9.30 11.07
N VAL A 74 4.89 9.50 9.75
CA VAL A 74 4.28 10.71 9.18
C VAL A 74 2.79 10.78 9.52
N PHE A 75 2.06 9.67 9.43
CA PHE A 75 0.66 9.61 9.85
C PHE A 75 0.51 9.89 11.34
N LYS A 76 1.37 9.30 12.19
CA LYS A 76 1.36 9.55 13.65
C LYS A 76 1.69 11.02 13.99
N LYS A 77 2.66 11.63 13.29
CA LYS A 77 2.97 13.06 13.45
C LYS A 77 1.80 13.95 13.01
N ARG A 78 1.17 13.66 11.87
CA ARG A 78 -0.03 14.39 11.40
C ARG A 78 -1.20 14.19 12.37
N PHE A 79 -1.42 12.99 12.85
CA PHE A 79 -2.42 12.70 13.88
C PHE A 79 -2.17 13.48 15.16
N ASN A 80 -0.93 13.44 15.68
CA ASN A 80 -0.56 14.20 16.90
C ASN A 80 -0.59 15.72 16.68
N SER A 81 -0.26 16.22 15.48
CA SER A 81 -0.40 17.65 15.19
C SER A 81 -1.86 18.08 15.12
N LEU A 82 -2.76 17.22 14.64
CA LEU A 82 -4.20 17.46 14.68
C LEU A 82 -4.74 17.41 16.11
N LEU A 83 -4.25 16.51 16.95
CA LEU A 83 -4.58 16.49 18.37
C LEU A 83 -4.03 17.73 19.11
N ASN A 84 -2.78 18.14 18.80
CA ASN A 84 -2.14 19.29 19.44
C ASN A 84 -2.67 20.63 18.89
N GLN A 85 -3.15 20.70 17.64
CA GLN A 85 -3.90 21.87 17.16
C GLN A 85 -5.22 22.03 17.91
N SER A 86 -5.78 20.95 18.43
CA SER A 86 -6.91 21.01 19.37
C SER A 86 -6.48 21.47 20.79
N HIS A 87 -5.18 21.47 21.10
CA HIS A 87 -4.64 21.85 22.42
C HIS A 87 -3.93 23.22 22.46
N SER A 88 -3.61 23.83 21.30
CA SER A 88 -2.85 25.09 21.26
C SER A 88 -3.69 26.36 21.10
N THR A 89 -5.00 26.25 21.11
CA THR A 89 -5.87 27.40 21.38
C THR A 89 -6.39 27.26 22.80
N GLY A 90 -5.90 28.13 23.65
CA GLY A 90 -6.10 28.12 25.08
C GLY A 90 -7.53 27.89 25.53
N GLN A 91 -7.61 27.38 26.76
CA GLN A 91 -8.82 27.18 27.55
C GLN A 91 -9.91 26.35 26.84
N LYS A 92 -9.99 25.09 27.22
CA LYS A 92 -11.27 24.37 27.19
C LYS A 92 -12.27 25.11 28.08
N SER A 93 -12.76 26.25 27.61
CA SER A 93 -14.10 26.63 27.95
C SER A 93 -14.95 25.49 27.37
N LYS A 94 -15.61 24.77 28.24
CA LYS A 94 -16.72 23.87 27.87
C LYS A 94 -17.71 24.80 27.17
N ILE A 95 -17.58 24.94 25.83
CA ILE A 95 -18.52 25.72 25.03
C ILE A 95 -19.80 24.93 25.12
N ILE A 96 -20.62 25.30 26.09
CA ILE A 96 -21.98 24.82 26.22
C ILE A 96 -22.73 25.51 25.08
N ILE A 97 -22.90 24.79 23.96
CA ILE A 97 -23.80 25.26 22.89
C ILE A 97 -25.19 25.14 23.48
N SER A 98 -25.98 26.20 23.44
CA SER A 98 -27.36 26.10 23.88
C SER A 98 -28.12 25.07 23.05
N GLU A 99 -29.03 24.37 23.67
CA GLU A 99 -29.82 23.31 23.04
C GLU A 99 -30.57 23.83 21.80
N GLU A 100 -31.09 25.05 21.87
CA GLU A 100 -31.72 25.78 20.77
C GLU A 100 -30.81 25.92 19.52
N ILE A 101 -29.53 26.27 19.72
CA ILE A 101 -28.56 26.36 18.61
C ILE A 101 -28.30 24.98 18.00
N VAL A 102 -28.20 23.93 18.82
CA VAL A 102 -28.01 22.56 18.37
C VAL A 102 -29.18 22.08 17.52
N GLU A 103 -30.43 22.28 18.01
CA GLU A 103 -31.62 21.92 17.29
C GLU A 103 -31.76 22.70 15.98
N GLY A 104 -31.44 23.99 15.98
CA GLY A 104 -31.45 24.80 14.76
C GLY A 104 -30.43 24.31 13.71
N ILE A 105 -29.24 23.89 14.15
CA ILE A 105 -28.24 23.32 13.25
C ILE A 105 -28.69 21.95 12.71
N LEU A 106 -29.25 21.08 13.55
CA LEU A 106 -29.75 19.76 13.14
C LEU A 106 -30.88 19.87 12.12
N LEU A 107 -31.84 20.83 12.32
CA LEU A 107 -32.89 21.09 11.36
C LEU A 107 -32.33 21.52 10.00
N LYS A 108 -31.41 22.50 10.00
CA LYS A 108 -30.76 22.98 8.77
C LYS A 108 -29.91 21.90 8.08
N LEU A 109 -29.36 20.94 8.83
CA LEU A 109 -28.70 19.76 8.26
C LEU A 109 -29.70 18.82 7.57
N SER A 110 -30.84 18.58 8.18
CA SER A 110 -31.93 17.78 7.56
C SER A 110 -32.39 18.39 6.24
N GLU A 111 -32.70 19.69 6.23
CA GLU A 111 -33.04 20.41 5.01
C GLU A 111 -31.94 20.35 3.94
N PHE A 112 -30.69 20.42 4.34
CA PHE A 112 -29.55 20.32 3.45
C PHE A 112 -29.43 18.90 2.82
N GLU A 113 -29.72 17.85 3.60
CA GLU A 113 -29.77 16.47 3.14
C GLU A 113 -30.94 16.26 2.16
N GLU A 114 -32.15 16.67 2.52
CA GLU A 114 -33.38 16.53 1.72
C GLU A 114 -33.30 17.27 0.38
N ASN A 115 -32.74 18.48 0.39
CA ASN A 115 -32.57 19.29 -0.81
C ASN A 115 -31.35 18.91 -1.66
N ASN A 116 -30.68 17.80 -1.34
CA ASN A 116 -29.46 17.35 -2.03
C ASN A 116 -28.38 18.43 -2.11
N GLY A 117 -28.28 19.28 -1.10
CA GLY A 117 -27.33 20.40 -1.06
C GLY A 117 -25.88 19.97 -1.12
N PHE A 118 -25.60 18.74 -0.75
CA PHE A 118 -24.27 18.11 -0.79
C PHE A 118 -23.71 17.88 -2.22
N ARG A 119 -24.56 17.96 -3.25
CA ARG A 119 -24.16 17.82 -4.67
C ARG A 119 -23.35 19.02 -5.19
N ASN A 120 -23.39 20.15 -4.52
CA ASN A 120 -22.56 21.28 -4.90
C ASN A 120 -21.05 20.95 -4.62
N PRO A 121 -20.16 21.00 -5.63
CA PRO A 121 -18.75 20.65 -5.48
C PRO A 121 -17.96 21.63 -4.60
N ASP A 122 -18.46 22.86 -4.40
CA ASP A 122 -17.78 23.93 -3.64
C ASP A 122 -18.18 24.01 -2.17
N ILE A 123 -18.96 23.04 -1.70
CA ILE A 123 -19.32 22.96 -0.29
C ILE A 123 -18.09 22.78 0.59
N SER A 124 -17.92 23.69 1.54
CA SER A 124 -16.94 23.62 2.62
C SER A 124 -17.63 23.83 3.97
N LEU A 125 -16.94 23.45 5.06
CA LEU A 125 -17.46 23.68 6.41
C LEU A 125 -17.75 25.16 6.66
N ASN A 126 -16.88 26.05 6.18
CA ASN A 126 -17.06 27.50 6.33
C ASN A 126 -18.21 28.01 5.47
N TYR A 127 -18.40 27.50 4.26
CA TYR A 127 -19.54 27.85 3.43
C TYR A 127 -20.84 27.44 4.10
N LEU A 128 -20.92 26.19 4.56
CA LEU A 128 -22.12 25.64 5.17
C LEU A 128 -22.45 26.32 6.51
N SER A 129 -21.46 26.64 7.33
CA SER A 129 -21.67 27.35 8.59
C SER A 129 -22.24 28.76 8.36
N LYS A 130 -21.74 29.49 7.35
CA LYS A 130 -22.29 30.79 6.95
C LYS A 130 -23.73 30.66 6.47
N LYS A 131 -24.03 29.67 5.61
CA LYS A 131 -25.38 29.41 5.12
C LYS A 131 -26.37 29.08 6.25
N PHE A 132 -25.88 28.41 7.30
CA PHE A 132 -26.67 28.05 8.47
C PHE A 132 -26.72 29.15 9.54
N GLU A 133 -26.09 30.31 9.28
CA GLU A 133 -26.02 31.44 10.22
C GLU A 133 -25.40 31.03 11.57
N THR A 134 -24.37 30.18 11.49
CA THR A 134 -23.60 29.69 12.63
C THR A 134 -22.12 29.79 12.35
N ASN A 135 -21.27 29.37 13.29
CA ASN A 135 -19.84 29.30 13.07
C ASN A 135 -19.39 27.85 12.79
N SER A 136 -18.22 27.72 12.14
CA SER A 136 -17.65 26.42 11.77
C SER A 136 -17.34 25.52 12.97
N THR A 137 -17.07 26.12 14.15
CA THR A 137 -16.81 25.40 15.39
C THR A 137 -18.08 24.72 15.90
N TYR A 138 -19.20 25.42 15.91
CA TYR A 138 -20.50 24.87 16.34
C TYR A 138 -20.97 23.78 15.37
N LEU A 139 -20.95 24.06 14.08
CA LEU A 139 -21.32 23.07 13.06
C LEU A 139 -20.44 21.79 13.14
N SER A 140 -19.11 21.97 13.26
CA SER A 140 -18.20 20.83 13.43
C SER A 140 -18.49 20.03 14.70
N LYS A 141 -18.82 20.71 15.81
CA LYS A 141 -19.13 20.04 17.08
C LYS A 141 -20.45 19.27 17.02
N VAL A 142 -21.49 19.85 16.40
CA VAL A 142 -22.78 19.17 16.17
C VAL A 142 -22.59 17.93 15.30
N LEU A 143 -21.85 18.04 14.19
CA LEU A 143 -21.55 16.89 13.34
C LEU A 143 -20.80 15.78 14.09
N ASN A 144 -19.79 16.14 14.89
CA ASN A 144 -19.01 15.16 15.65
C ASN A 144 -19.84 14.48 16.75
N VAL A 145 -20.74 15.20 17.41
CA VAL A 145 -21.52 14.65 18.55
C VAL A 145 -22.76 13.91 18.07
N TYR A 146 -23.53 14.48 17.14
CA TYR A 146 -24.83 13.95 16.74
C TYR A 146 -24.81 13.08 15.48
N LYS A 147 -23.83 13.29 14.60
CA LYS A 147 -23.63 12.44 13.40
C LYS A 147 -22.40 11.51 13.53
N GLU A 148 -21.63 11.63 14.63
CA GLU A 148 -20.40 10.86 14.90
C GLU A 148 -19.35 10.92 13.77
N LYS A 149 -19.31 12.04 13.04
CA LYS A 149 -18.51 12.23 11.83
C LYS A 149 -17.92 13.61 11.77
N ASN A 150 -16.69 13.73 11.25
CA ASN A 150 -16.22 15.04 10.83
C ASN A 150 -16.92 15.46 9.51
N PHE A 151 -16.86 16.76 9.20
CA PHE A 151 -17.53 17.32 8.02
C PHE A 151 -17.20 16.59 6.71
N SER A 152 -15.93 16.23 6.49
CA SER A 152 -15.51 15.55 5.27
C SER A 152 -16.09 14.13 5.17
N GLN A 153 -16.16 13.41 6.29
CA GLN A 153 -16.77 12.08 6.35
C GLN A 153 -18.27 12.16 6.10
N TYR A 154 -18.94 13.08 6.77
CA TYR A 154 -20.36 13.34 6.60
C TYR A 154 -20.72 13.66 5.14
N LEU A 155 -20.02 14.62 4.52
CA LEU A 155 -20.28 15.01 3.14
C LEU A 155 -20.02 13.88 2.14
N ASN A 156 -18.90 13.15 2.31
CA ASN A 156 -18.59 12.02 1.44
C ASN A 156 -19.61 10.90 1.55
N GLU A 157 -20.14 10.65 2.74
CA GLU A 157 -21.13 9.61 2.95
C GLU A 157 -22.43 9.92 2.23
N LEU A 158 -22.95 11.16 2.37
CA LEU A 158 -24.15 11.60 1.65
C LEU A 158 -23.99 11.47 0.13
N ARG A 159 -22.85 11.92 -0.39
CA ARG A 159 -22.56 11.86 -1.83
C ARG A 159 -22.45 10.43 -2.36
N VAL A 160 -21.84 9.53 -1.59
CA VAL A 160 -21.72 8.13 -2.00
C VAL A 160 -23.05 7.40 -1.88
N ASP A 161 -23.87 7.69 -0.86
CA ASP A 161 -25.20 7.12 -0.72
C ASP A 161 -26.11 7.54 -1.87
N TYR A 162 -26.09 8.81 -2.21
CA TYR A 162 -26.80 9.33 -3.38
C TYR A 162 -26.35 8.62 -4.66
N ALA A 163 -25.02 8.49 -4.87
CA ALA A 163 -24.50 7.78 -6.04
C ALA A 163 -24.98 6.32 -6.11
N ILE A 164 -24.94 5.60 -4.98
CA ILE A 164 -25.39 4.21 -4.91
C ILE A 164 -26.88 4.11 -5.29
N GLN A 165 -27.70 5.02 -4.77
CA GLN A 165 -29.13 5.04 -5.02
C GLN A 165 -29.42 5.34 -6.50
N GLU A 166 -28.84 6.41 -7.05
CA GLU A 166 -29.02 6.79 -8.45
C GLU A 166 -28.53 5.68 -9.42
N ILE A 167 -27.40 5.05 -9.13
CA ILE A 167 -26.91 3.94 -9.95
C ILE A 167 -27.87 2.75 -9.89
N LYS A 168 -28.53 2.48 -8.77
CA LYS A 168 -29.52 1.40 -8.65
C LYS A 168 -30.81 1.72 -9.39
N ASP A 169 -31.30 2.93 -9.22
CA ASP A 169 -32.67 3.27 -9.63
C ASP A 169 -32.75 3.79 -11.06
N SER A 170 -31.68 4.41 -11.57
CA SER A 170 -31.66 5.02 -12.91
C SER A 170 -30.82 4.26 -13.92
N PRO A 171 -31.42 3.54 -14.89
CA PRO A 171 -30.71 2.93 -16.01
C PRO A 171 -29.90 3.93 -16.84
N ASN A 172 -30.38 5.16 -16.96
CA ASN A 172 -29.69 6.20 -17.70
C ASN A 172 -28.45 6.71 -16.95
N PHE A 173 -28.50 6.81 -15.64
CA PHE A 173 -27.36 7.21 -14.82
C PHE A 173 -26.22 6.18 -14.92
N ARG A 174 -26.52 4.89 -15.07
CA ARG A 174 -25.55 3.83 -15.29
C ARG A 174 -24.79 3.92 -16.63
N LYS A 175 -25.32 4.67 -17.61
CA LYS A 175 -24.63 4.89 -18.89
C LYS A 175 -23.57 6.00 -18.83
N TYR A 176 -23.58 6.79 -17.76
CA TYR A 176 -22.61 7.87 -17.59
C TYR A 176 -21.20 7.31 -17.33
N SER A 177 -20.18 8.08 -17.74
CA SER A 177 -18.82 7.82 -17.32
C SER A 177 -18.68 7.99 -15.81
N ILE A 178 -17.69 7.33 -15.21
CA ILE A 178 -17.42 7.49 -13.76
C ILE A 178 -17.12 8.94 -13.39
N GLU A 179 -16.54 9.70 -14.31
CA GLU A 179 -16.29 11.13 -14.14
C GLU A 179 -17.61 11.94 -14.12
N ALA A 180 -18.53 11.65 -15.03
CA ALA A 180 -19.83 12.29 -15.05
C ALA A 180 -20.64 11.95 -13.80
N ILE A 181 -20.64 10.69 -13.35
CA ILE A 181 -21.25 10.27 -12.07
C ILE A 181 -20.63 11.04 -10.90
N ALA A 182 -19.30 11.15 -10.86
CA ALA A 182 -18.62 11.89 -9.81
C ALA A 182 -19.05 13.35 -9.75
N ASN A 183 -19.12 14.01 -10.90
CA ASN A 183 -19.56 15.42 -11.00
C ASN A 183 -21.00 15.61 -10.56
N GLU A 184 -21.91 14.73 -10.96
CA GLU A 184 -23.31 14.73 -10.53
C GLU A 184 -23.46 14.55 -9.02
N CYS A 185 -22.58 13.79 -8.39
CA CYS A 185 -22.54 13.60 -6.95
C CYS A 185 -21.77 14.69 -6.19
N GLY A 186 -21.30 15.75 -6.88
CA GLY A 186 -20.61 16.88 -6.27
C GLY A 186 -19.11 16.69 -6.04
N TYR A 187 -18.47 15.71 -6.68
CA TYR A 187 -17.01 15.59 -6.67
C TYR A 187 -16.39 16.38 -7.81
N LYS A 188 -15.22 16.96 -7.56
CA LYS A 188 -14.45 17.69 -8.59
C LYS A 188 -13.71 16.78 -9.56
N ASN A 189 -13.53 15.49 -9.25
CA ASN A 189 -12.87 14.51 -10.10
C ASN A 189 -13.26 13.07 -9.73
N ALA A 190 -13.14 12.18 -10.70
CA ALA A 190 -13.44 10.75 -10.58
C ALA A 190 -12.56 10.02 -9.54
N THR A 191 -11.32 10.48 -9.33
CA THR A 191 -10.40 9.82 -8.39
C THR A 191 -10.87 9.98 -6.94
N SER A 192 -11.29 11.19 -6.56
CA SER A 192 -11.81 11.48 -5.21
C SER A 192 -13.10 10.72 -4.94
N PHE A 193 -13.99 10.68 -5.92
CA PHE A 193 -15.21 9.88 -5.88
C PHE A 193 -14.91 8.39 -5.70
N SER A 194 -14.09 7.82 -6.56
CA SER A 194 -13.75 6.39 -6.53
C SER A 194 -13.12 5.97 -5.19
N ARG A 195 -12.28 6.81 -4.59
CA ARG A 195 -11.70 6.57 -3.26
C ARG A 195 -12.78 6.59 -2.16
N ALA A 196 -13.68 7.57 -2.19
CA ALA A 196 -14.77 7.67 -1.21
C ALA A 196 -15.73 6.48 -1.34
N PHE A 197 -16.11 6.13 -2.56
CA PHE A 197 -16.98 4.99 -2.87
C PHE A 197 -16.36 3.68 -2.39
N TYR A 198 -15.08 3.42 -2.74
CA TYR A 198 -14.36 2.23 -2.29
C TYR A 198 -14.22 2.18 -0.76
N LYS A 199 -13.92 3.29 -0.13
CA LYS A 199 -13.81 3.37 1.34
C LYS A 199 -15.10 2.96 2.04
N LYS A 200 -16.26 3.29 1.46
CA LYS A 200 -17.58 2.98 2.03
C LYS A 200 -18.05 1.56 1.69
N THR A 201 -17.83 1.12 0.45
CA THR A 201 -18.46 -0.11 -0.10
C THR A 201 -17.50 -1.30 -0.22
N GLY A 202 -16.19 -1.07 -0.18
CA GLY A 202 -15.16 -2.07 -0.43
C GLY A 202 -14.96 -2.43 -1.91
N ILE A 203 -15.72 -1.82 -2.85
CA ILE A 203 -15.63 -2.05 -4.29
C ILE A 203 -15.53 -0.74 -5.06
N TYR A 204 -15.00 -0.79 -6.29
CA TYR A 204 -14.92 0.39 -7.14
C TYR A 204 -16.28 0.69 -7.83
N PRO A 205 -16.60 1.97 -8.09
CA PRO A 205 -17.87 2.33 -8.71
C PRO A 205 -18.04 1.75 -10.11
N SER A 206 -16.96 1.62 -10.90
CA SER A 206 -17.00 0.98 -12.22
C SER A 206 -17.44 -0.50 -12.15
N PHE A 207 -16.92 -1.22 -11.16
CA PHE A 207 -17.30 -2.61 -10.92
C PHE A 207 -18.79 -2.68 -10.50
N PHE A 208 -19.24 -1.80 -9.62
CA PHE A 208 -20.63 -1.75 -9.17
C PHE A 208 -21.60 -1.52 -10.31
N VAL A 209 -21.34 -0.53 -11.18
CA VAL A 209 -22.12 -0.27 -12.39
C VAL A 209 -22.14 -1.47 -13.33
N GLN A 210 -20.98 -2.08 -13.58
CA GLN A 210 -20.88 -3.25 -14.47
C GLN A 210 -21.70 -4.44 -13.96
N GLN A 211 -21.65 -4.74 -12.66
CA GLN A 211 -22.39 -5.86 -12.08
C GLN A 211 -23.92 -5.64 -12.13
N LEU A 212 -24.37 -4.41 -11.90
CA LEU A 212 -25.80 -4.09 -12.03
C LEU A 212 -26.31 -4.22 -13.47
N ASN A 213 -25.51 -3.79 -14.45
CA ASN A 213 -25.90 -3.96 -15.86
C ASN A 213 -25.97 -5.43 -16.26
N LYS A 214 -25.08 -6.30 -15.78
CA LYS A 214 -25.13 -7.74 -16.04
C LYS A 214 -26.31 -8.46 -15.38
N LYS A 215 -26.81 -7.96 -14.26
CA LYS A 215 -27.90 -8.58 -13.52
C LYS A 215 -29.27 -8.27 -14.11
N ILE A 216 -29.38 -7.23 -14.90
CA ILE A 216 -30.66 -6.71 -15.45
C ILE A 216 -30.82 -7.11 -16.93
N THR A 217 -29.74 -7.60 -17.59
CA THR A 217 -29.74 -8.23 -18.91
C THR A 217 -30.00 -9.72 -18.78
#